data_ea69f218f1807434679263cba6437de1
#
_entry.id   ea69f218f1807434679263cba6437de1
#
_cell.length_a   1.000
_cell.length_b   1.000
_cell.length_c   1.000
_cell.angle_alpha   90.00
_cell.angle_beta   90.00
_cell.angle_gamma   90.00
#
_symmetry.space_group_name_H-M   'P 1'
#
loop_
_entity.id
_entity.type
_entity.pdbx_description
1 polymer ?
#
loop_
_entity_poly.entity_id
_entity_poly.type
_entity_poly.pdbx_seq_one_letter_code
_entity_poly.pdbx_strand_id
1 'polypeptide(L)'
;MVSTGPLLAQTNGSSATPPASTTTAVYSESQAALGKTAFEMYCASCHAPSDYAGEQFRMNWYGRRVSDLFRVLKTTMPEDNIGGLSDDDYTRVITYILKLNGFPAGKDSLPSDSTFMRGIRIGPVADAAKSQGR
;
A
#
# COMPACT_ATOMS: atom_id res chain seq x y z
N MET A 1 15.32 21.77 44.96
CA MET A 1 14.34 22.07 43.91
C MET A 1 14.39 20.98 42.85
N VAL A 2 13.35 20.20 42.77
CA VAL A 2 13.27 19.14 41.80
C VAL A 2 12.67 19.77 40.52
N SER A 3 13.50 19.93 39.50
CA SER A 3 12.99 20.31 38.19
C SER A 3 12.43 19.05 37.54
N THR A 4 11.14 18.91 37.64
CA THR A 4 10.44 17.91 36.82
C THR A 4 10.34 18.46 35.42
N GLY A 5 11.26 18.06 34.55
CA GLY A 5 11.12 18.33 33.13
C GLY A 5 9.83 17.66 32.60
N PRO A 6 9.19 18.28 31.64
CA PRO A 6 7.98 17.70 31.07
C PRO A 6 8.33 16.35 30.46
N LEU A 7 7.59 15.33 30.88
CA LEU A 7 7.67 14.03 30.26
C LEU A 7 7.01 14.15 28.90
N LEU A 8 7.83 14.21 27.85
CA LEU A 8 7.30 14.21 26.49
C LEU A 8 6.69 12.85 26.22
N ALA A 9 5.42 12.85 25.98
CA ALA A 9 4.74 11.65 25.54
C ALA A 9 5.35 11.20 24.22
N GLN A 10 5.94 10.03 24.24
CA GLN A 10 6.47 9.43 23.01
C GLN A 10 5.31 8.90 22.19
N THR A 11 5.05 9.54 21.08
CA THR A 11 4.09 9.02 20.13
C THR A 11 4.76 7.95 19.29
N ASN A 12 4.24 6.77 19.34
CA ASN A 12 4.70 5.67 18.50
C ASN A 12 4.27 5.89 17.05
N GLY A 13 4.88 5.15 16.12
CA GLY A 13 4.64 5.28 14.70
C GLY A 13 3.18 5.11 14.27
N SER A 14 2.31 4.58 15.17
CA SER A 14 0.87 4.47 14.91
C SER A 14 0.16 5.80 14.73
N SER A 15 0.77 6.91 15.17
CA SER A 15 0.22 8.26 15.00
C SER A 15 0.71 8.95 13.73
N ALA A 16 1.58 8.31 12.96
CA ALA A 16 2.09 8.90 11.74
C ALA A 16 0.96 9.10 10.72
N THR A 17 0.93 10.27 10.11
CA THR A 17 -0.01 10.56 9.04
C THR A 17 0.50 9.88 7.77
N PRO A 18 -0.33 9.08 7.08
CA PRO A 18 0.09 8.48 5.83
C PRO A 18 0.24 9.52 4.73
N PRO A 19 1.11 9.29 3.73
CA PRO A 19 1.09 10.06 2.49
C PRO A 19 -0.30 10.01 1.86
N ALA A 20 -0.71 11.08 1.19
CA ALA A 20 -2.05 11.15 0.63
C ALA A 20 -2.25 10.23 -0.58
N SER A 21 -1.18 9.85 -1.27
CA SER A 21 -1.26 9.14 -2.55
C SER A 21 -0.01 8.30 -2.79
N THR A 22 -0.18 7.23 -3.57
CA THR A 22 0.93 6.40 -4.05
C THR A 22 1.84 7.13 -5.03
N THR A 23 1.48 8.33 -5.49
CA THR A 23 2.37 9.16 -6.30
C THR A 23 3.54 9.73 -5.50
N THR A 24 3.43 9.73 -4.18
CA THR A 24 4.57 9.92 -3.29
C THR A 24 5.00 8.56 -2.74
N ALA A 25 6.24 8.47 -2.21
CA ALA A 25 6.78 7.21 -1.74
C ALA A 25 5.99 6.69 -0.52
N VAL A 26 5.39 5.51 -0.66
CA VAL A 26 4.63 4.86 0.41
C VAL A 26 5.21 3.51 0.81
N TYR A 27 6.22 3.03 0.11
CA TYR A 27 6.86 1.73 0.35
C TYR A 27 8.35 1.83 0.09
N SER A 28 9.12 0.82 0.52
CA SER A 28 10.55 0.74 0.24
C SER A 28 10.85 -0.27 -0.87
N GLU A 29 11.97 -0.09 -1.56
CA GLU A 29 12.42 -1.03 -2.59
C GLU A 29 12.61 -2.44 -2.01
N SER A 30 13.17 -2.55 -0.82
CA SER A 30 13.37 -3.85 -0.18
C SER A 30 12.04 -4.54 0.11
N GLN A 31 11.03 -3.79 0.51
CA GLN A 31 9.69 -4.34 0.73
C GLN A 31 9.07 -4.83 -0.58
N ALA A 32 9.20 -4.08 -1.65
CA ALA A 32 8.72 -4.49 -2.96
C ALA A 32 9.45 -5.72 -3.50
N ALA A 33 10.74 -5.85 -3.23
CA ALA A 33 11.51 -7.05 -3.59
C ALA A 33 10.99 -8.28 -2.85
N LEU A 34 10.68 -8.16 -1.56
CA LEU A 34 10.03 -9.22 -0.80
C LEU A 34 8.62 -9.50 -1.34
N GLY A 35 7.94 -8.48 -1.79
CA GLY A 35 6.62 -8.62 -2.42
C GLY A 35 6.68 -9.39 -3.74
N LYS A 36 7.72 -9.16 -4.53
CA LYS A 36 7.95 -9.96 -5.75
C LYS A 36 8.10 -11.43 -5.41
N THR A 37 8.91 -11.75 -4.40
CA THR A 37 9.08 -13.13 -3.95
C THR A 37 7.76 -13.74 -3.48
N ALA A 38 6.99 -13.00 -2.69
CA ALA A 38 5.68 -13.47 -2.23
C ALA A 38 4.71 -13.68 -3.40
N PHE A 39 4.71 -12.78 -4.37
CA PHE A 39 3.89 -12.92 -5.57
C PHE A 39 4.27 -14.19 -6.34
N GLU A 40 5.54 -14.43 -6.53
CA GLU A 40 6.03 -15.64 -7.21
C GLU A 40 5.64 -16.92 -6.48
N MET A 41 5.64 -16.90 -5.15
CA MET A 41 5.28 -18.06 -4.33
C MET A 41 3.78 -18.34 -4.30
N TYR A 42 2.96 -17.31 -4.22
CA TYR A 42 1.54 -17.46 -3.87
C TYR A 42 0.58 -17.07 -4.99
N CYS A 43 1.03 -16.34 -5.98
CA CYS A 43 0.16 -15.74 -6.99
C CYS A 43 0.50 -16.18 -8.42
N ALA A 44 1.76 -16.46 -8.70
CA ALA A 44 2.25 -16.63 -10.07
C ALA A 44 1.79 -17.91 -10.74
N SER A 45 1.25 -18.89 -9.99
CA SER A 45 0.70 -20.10 -10.60
C SER A 45 -0.57 -19.82 -11.40
N CYS A 46 -1.29 -18.73 -11.05
CA CYS A 46 -2.55 -18.35 -11.69
C CYS A 46 -2.51 -16.97 -12.34
N HIS A 47 -1.59 -16.11 -11.93
CA HIS A 47 -1.53 -14.72 -12.38
C HIS A 47 -0.16 -14.36 -12.91
N ALA A 48 -0.16 -13.58 -13.99
CA ALA A 48 1.04 -12.91 -14.45
C ALA A 48 1.15 -11.52 -13.82
N PRO A 49 2.37 -10.99 -13.60
CA PRO A 49 2.49 -9.61 -13.10
C PRO A 49 1.76 -8.58 -13.96
N SER A 50 1.71 -8.78 -15.27
CA SER A 50 0.99 -7.89 -16.19
C SER A 50 -0.51 -7.81 -15.92
N ASP A 51 -1.10 -8.77 -15.23
CA ASP A 51 -2.51 -8.73 -14.86
C ASP A 51 -2.82 -7.60 -13.88
N TYR A 52 -1.79 -7.13 -13.17
CA TYR A 52 -1.92 -6.10 -12.14
C TYR A 52 -1.19 -4.81 -12.50
N ALA A 53 -0.99 -4.57 -13.79
CA ALA A 53 -0.24 -3.40 -14.24
C ALA A 53 -0.93 -2.74 -15.43
N GLY A 54 -0.54 -1.49 -15.70
CA GLY A 54 -0.96 -0.76 -16.88
C GLY A 54 -2.37 -0.22 -16.80
N GLU A 55 -2.98 -0.11 -17.97
CA GLU A 55 -4.28 0.57 -18.10
C GLU A 55 -5.38 -0.15 -17.31
N GLN A 56 -5.39 -1.48 -17.32
CA GLN A 56 -6.38 -2.25 -16.59
C GLN A 56 -6.32 -1.97 -15.09
N PHE A 57 -5.10 -1.86 -14.57
CA PHE A 57 -4.90 -1.51 -13.16
C PHE A 57 -5.42 -0.09 -12.90
N ARG A 58 -5.10 0.85 -13.78
CA ARG A 58 -5.56 2.24 -13.64
C ARG A 58 -7.08 2.32 -13.62
N MET A 59 -7.74 1.62 -14.53
CA MET A 59 -9.20 1.62 -14.62
C MET A 59 -9.86 1.06 -13.37
N ASN A 60 -9.27 0.01 -12.81
CA ASN A 60 -9.87 -0.68 -11.66
C ASN A 60 -9.54 -0.02 -10.32
N TRP A 61 -8.39 0.64 -10.19
CA TRP A 61 -7.87 0.99 -8.87
C TRP A 61 -7.60 2.48 -8.65
N TYR A 62 -7.37 3.27 -9.71
CA TYR A 62 -7.11 4.69 -9.52
C TYR A 62 -8.29 5.39 -8.84
N GLY A 63 -7.99 6.19 -7.83
CA GLY A 63 -9.00 6.86 -7.01
C GLY A 63 -9.50 6.04 -5.83
N ARG A 64 -9.24 4.75 -5.81
CA ARG A 64 -9.53 3.89 -4.66
C ARG A 64 -8.40 3.98 -3.65
N ARG A 65 -8.59 3.39 -2.48
CA ARG A 65 -7.60 3.44 -1.40
C ARG A 65 -6.76 2.17 -1.38
N VAL A 66 -5.54 2.30 -0.89
CA VAL A 66 -4.67 1.12 -0.70
C VAL A 66 -5.35 0.08 0.19
N SER A 67 -6.13 0.53 1.20
CA SER A 67 -6.90 -0.38 2.06
C SER A 67 -7.94 -1.18 1.29
N ASP A 68 -8.49 -0.65 0.19
CA ASP A 68 -9.43 -1.41 -0.65
C ASP A 68 -8.72 -2.56 -1.36
N LEU A 69 -7.53 -2.30 -1.90
CA LEU A 69 -6.72 -3.33 -2.54
C LEU A 69 -6.31 -4.41 -1.52
N PHE A 70 -5.90 -4.00 -0.34
CA PHE A 70 -5.55 -4.93 0.74
C PHE A 70 -6.74 -5.83 1.07
N ARG A 71 -7.92 -5.24 1.26
CA ARG A 71 -9.13 -5.99 1.60
C ARG A 71 -9.51 -6.97 0.50
N VAL A 72 -9.47 -6.55 -0.76
CA VAL A 72 -9.80 -7.44 -1.88
C VAL A 72 -8.83 -8.62 -1.92
N LEU A 73 -7.53 -8.38 -1.80
CA LEU A 73 -6.56 -9.46 -1.81
C LEU A 73 -6.77 -10.42 -0.65
N LYS A 74 -6.97 -9.89 0.56
CA LYS A 74 -7.12 -10.72 1.76
C LYS A 74 -8.42 -11.53 1.77
N THR A 75 -9.47 -11.03 1.16
CA THR A 75 -10.79 -11.69 1.17
C THR A 75 -11.04 -12.55 -0.06
N THR A 76 -10.17 -12.53 -1.06
CA THR A 76 -10.37 -13.29 -2.30
C THR A 76 -9.18 -14.16 -2.69
N MET A 77 -7.97 -13.90 -2.18
CA MET A 77 -6.74 -14.54 -2.65
C MET A 77 -5.88 -15.07 -1.49
N PRO A 78 -5.05 -16.06 -1.73
CA PRO A 78 -5.07 -16.97 -2.88
C PRO A 78 -6.37 -17.78 -2.92
N GLU A 79 -6.87 -18.09 -4.09
CA GLU A 79 -8.16 -18.81 -4.22
C GLU A 79 -8.18 -20.17 -3.52
N ASP A 80 -7.03 -20.84 -3.48
CA ASP A 80 -6.88 -22.14 -2.81
C ASP A 80 -6.70 -22.01 -1.29
N ASN A 81 -6.51 -20.80 -0.78
CA ASN A 81 -6.29 -20.53 0.64
C ASN A 81 -6.65 -19.08 0.99
N ILE A 82 -7.90 -18.72 0.80
CA ILE A 82 -8.39 -17.35 0.99
C ILE A 82 -8.05 -16.84 2.39
N GLY A 83 -7.39 -15.68 2.46
CA GLY A 83 -6.98 -15.09 3.72
C GLY A 83 -5.80 -15.78 4.40
N GLY A 84 -5.18 -16.74 3.72
CA GLY A 84 -4.17 -17.62 4.32
C GLY A 84 -2.78 -17.03 4.44
N LEU A 85 -2.50 -15.88 3.84
CA LEU A 85 -1.23 -15.21 4.00
C LEU A 85 -1.26 -14.31 5.23
N SER A 86 -0.05 -13.97 5.74
CA SER A 86 0.05 -12.95 6.76
C SER A 86 -0.30 -11.58 6.20
N ASP A 87 -0.70 -10.66 7.07
CA ASP A 87 -0.95 -9.27 6.66
C ASP A 87 0.29 -8.64 6.05
N ASP A 88 1.47 -8.99 6.57
CA ASP A 88 2.73 -8.52 5.99
C ASP A 88 2.95 -9.03 4.58
N ASP A 89 2.61 -10.27 4.30
CA ASP A 89 2.76 -10.82 2.95
C ASP A 89 1.78 -10.17 1.97
N TYR A 90 0.53 -9.94 2.37
CA TYR A 90 -0.41 -9.19 1.54
C TYR A 90 0.10 -7.77 1.27
N THR A 91 0.64 -7.13 2.29
CA THR A 91 1.20 -5.77 2.16
C THR A 91 2.40 -5.75 1.22
N ARG A 92 3.29 -6.74 1.34
CA ARG A 92 4.44 -6.90 0.43
C ARG A 92 4.00 -7.06 -1.02
N VAL A 93 3.01 -7.91 -1.26
CA VAL A 93 2.45 -8.10 -2.61
C VAL A 93 1.90 -6.78 -3.15
N ILE A 94 1.20 -6.01 -2.33
CA ILE A 94 0.70 -4.69 -2.72
C ILE A 94 1.86 -3.77 -3.15
N THR A 95 2.94 -3.73 -2.39
CA THR A 95 4.09 -2.86 -2.74
C THR A 95 4.74 -3.29 -4.05
N TYR A 96 4.78 -4.58 -4.33
CA TYR A 96 5.24 -5.07 -5.63
C TYR A 96 4.31 -4.60 -6.76
N ILE A 97 2.99 -4.68 -6.55
CA ILE A 97 2.01 -4.18 -7.53
C ILE A 97 2.17 -2.68 -7.75
N LEU A 98 2.38 -1.92 -6.69
CA LEU A 98 2.63 -0.48 -6.82
C LEU A 98 3.89 -0.20 -7.63
N LYS A 99 4.95 -0.96 -7.40
CA LYS A 99 6.18 -0.86 -8.18
C LYS A 99 5.95 -1.20 -9.66
N LEU A 100 5.20 -2.25 -9.94
CA LEU A 100 4.85 -2.63 -11.32
C LEU A 100 4.16 -1.50 -12.08
N ASN A 101 3.44 -0.65 -11.37
CA ASN A 101 2.69 0.47 -11.94
C ASN A 101 3.48 1.78 -11.91
N GLY A 102 4.77 1.73 -11.60
CA GLY A 102 5.66 2.88 -11.69
C GLY A 102 5.57 3.86 -10.53
N PHE A 103 4.89 3.51 -9.43
CA PHE A 103 4.84 4.37 -8.26
C PHE A 103 6.20 4.37 -7.54
N PRO A 104 6.64 5.54 -7.01
CA PRO A 104 7.97 5.65 -6.44
C PRO A 104 8.10 4.93 -5.11
N ALA A 105 9.30 4.40 -4.87
CA ALA A 105 9.72 3.87 -3.58
C ALA A 105 10.47 4.95 -2.79
N GLY A 106 10.47 4.79 -1.48
CA GLY A 106 11.22 5.63 -0.56
C GLY A 106 11.93 4.80 0.49
N LYS A 107 12.22 5.40 1.61
CA LYS A 107 12.99 4.75 2.68
C LYS A 107 12.13 3.91 3.62
N ASP A 108 10.85 4.20 3.74
CA ASP A 108 9.98 3.58 4.73
C ASP A 108 9.12 2.50 4.10
N SER A 109 8.93 1.41 4.84
CA SER A 109 8.00 0.35 4.43
C SER A 109 6.56 0.78 4.67
N LEU A 110 5.67 0.29 3.81
CA LEU A 110 4.23 0.44 4.01
C LEU A 110 3.82 -0.41 5.21
N PRO A 111 3.22 0.19 6.24
CA PRO A 111 2.71 -0.60 7.37
C PRO A 111 1.56 -1.52 6.98
N SER A 112 1.52 -2.69 7.60
CA SER A 112 0.41 -3.65 7.45
C SER A 112 -0.77 -3.24 8.35
N ASP A 113 -1.23 -2.03 8.17
CA ASP A 113 -2.26 -1.39 8.99
C ASP A 113 -3.32 -0.81 8.07
N SER A 114 -4.51 -1.37 8.13
CA SER A 114 -5.61 -0.94 7.26
C SER A 114 -6.02 0.51 7.51
N THR A 115 -5.88 1.00 8.72
CA THR A 115 -6.18 2.41 9.04
C THR A 115 -5.18 3.33 8.34
N PHE A 116 -3.90 2.99 8.37
CA PHE A 116 -2.88 3.74 7.65
C PHE A 116 -3.15 3.71 6.13
N MET A 117 -3.40 2.51 5.59
CA MET A 117 -3.66 2.31 4.17
C MET A 117 -4.92 3.05 3.70
N ARG A 118 -5.90 3.24 4.57
CA ARG A 118 -7.13 3.96 4.25
C ARG A 118 -6.86 5.43 3.93
N GLY A 119 -5.79 6.00 4.46
CA GLY A 119 -5.38 7.36 4.17
C GLY A 119 -4.72 7.56 2.81
N ILE A 120 -4.40 6.48 2.10
CA ILE A 120 -3.59 6.53 0.88
C ILE A 120 -4.45 6.24 -0.34
N ARG A 121 -4.52 7.18 -1.29
CA ARG A 121 -5.16 6.97 -2.59
C ARG A 121 -4.19 6.30 -3.55
N ILE A 122 -4.70 5.41 -4.37
CA ILE A 122 -3.94 4.82 -5.47
C ILE A 122 -4.02 5.78 -6.65
N GLY A 123 -2.86 6.15 -7.18
CA GLY A 123 -2.78 7.09 -8.30
C GLY A 123 -2.86 8.54 -7.88
N PRO A 124 -2.94 9.45 -8.85
CA PRO A 124 -3.00 10.87 -8.57
C PRO A 124 -4.23 11.24 -7.74
N VAL A 125 -4.02 12.06 -6.71
CA VAL A 125 -5.13 12.66 -5.99
C VAL A 125 -5.69 13.76 -6.87
N ALA A 126 -6.99 13.68 -7.16
CA ALA A 126 -7.65 14.74 -7.89
C ALA A 126 -7.60 16.01 -7.05
N ASP A 127 -6.97 17.04 -7.59
CA ASP A 127 -7.00 18.35 -7.00
C ASP A 127 -8.45 18.86 -7.07
N ALA A 128 -8.98 19.31 -5.93
CA ALA A 128 -10.34 19.84 -5.88
C ALA A 128 -10.53 21.00 -6.87
N ALA A 129 -9.50 21.83 -7.05
CA ALA A 129 -9.54 22.92 -8.02
C ALA A 129 -9.61 22.41 -9.46
N LYS A 130 -8.90 21.35 -9.77
CA LYS A 130 -8.95 20.73 -11.09
C LYS A 130 -10.28 20.06 -11.37
N SER A 131 -10.84 19.38 -10.38
CA SER A 131 -12.13 18.72 -10.55
C SER A 131 -13.27 19.71 -10.74
N GLN A 132 -13.13 20.93 -10.21
CA GLN A 132 -14.11 22.00 -10.35
C GLN A 132 -13.91 22.86 -11.58
N GLY A 133 -12.75 22.80 -12.18
CA GLY A 133 -12.42 23.60 -13.35
C GLY A 133 -12.92 23.04 -14.66
N ARG A 134 -13.94 22.21 -14.61
CA ARG A 134 -14.50 21.55 -15.77
C ARG A 134 -15.90 21.99 -16.04
#